data_1cac2d0d12e6d985ec8c0c66dbf552dc
#
_entry.id   1cac2d0d12e6d985ec8c0c66dbf552dc
#
_cell.length_a   1.000
_cell.length_b   1.000
_cell.length_c   1.000
_cell.angle_alpha   90.00
_cell.angle_beta   90.00
_cell.angle_gamma   90.00
#
_symmetry.space_group_name_H-M   'P 1'
#
loop_
_entity.id
_entity.type
_entity.pdbx_description
1 polymer ?
#
loop_
_entity_poly.entity_id
_entity_poly.type
_entity_poly.pdbx_seq_one_letter_code
_entity_poly.pdbx_strand_id
1 'polypeptide(L)'
;MYGDQETVSRILSELGDTWAVVGLSTNRDRAAYGVAEVLRRHGKRVVPVHPKAETVHGEQGYASLADIPFEVDVVDVFVNSDLAGPVADEAVEIGANAVWFQLGVVDERAYERTRAAGLDMVMDRCPAIEYRRQGI
;
A
#
# COMPACT_ATOMS: atom_id res chain seq x y z
N MET A 1 19.03 0.30 -1.44
CA MET A 1 17.83 -0.56 -1.54
C MET A 1 16.84 -0.19 -0.46
N TYR A 2 15.62 -0.03 -0.82
CA TYR A 2 14.59 0.52 0.06
C TYR A 2 13.72 -0.60 0.66
N GLY A 3 14.25 -1.27 1.61
CA GLY A 3 13.63 -2.40 2.29
C GLY A 3 14.30 -3.71 1.90
N ASP A 4 14.65 -4.50 2.89
CA ASP A 4 15.28 -5.79 2.65
C ASP A 4 14.24 -6.90 2.44
N GLN A 5 14.68 -8.07 2.05
CA GLN A 5 13.80 -9.18 1.73
C GLN A 5 13.01 -9.67 2.94
N GLU A 6 13.60 -9.58 4.12
CA GLU A 6 12.93 -9.94 5.37
C GLU A 6 11.76 -9.00 5.66
N THR A 7 11.95 -7.68 5.48
CA THR A 7 10.88 -6.69 5.63
C THR A 7 9.77 -6.93 4.61
N VAL A 8 10.13 -7.18 3.34
CA VAL A 8 9.17 -7.51 2.29
C VAL A 8 8.31 -8.71 2.70
N SER A 9 8.94 -9.80 3.12
CA SER A 9 8.23 -11.02 3.52
C SER A 9 7.31 -10.77 4.71
N ARG A 10 7.75 -9.99 5.68
CA ARG A 10 6.96 -9.66 6.87
C ARG A 10 5.71 -8.87 6.50
N ILE A 11 5.84 -7.87 5.62
CA ILE A 11 4.70 -7.07 5.18
C ILE A 11 3.70 -7.93 4.41
N LEU A 12 4.18 -8.82 3.54
CA LEU A 12 3.30 -9.65 2.73
C LEU A 12 2.53 -10.69 3.54
N SER A 13 3.07 -11.17 4.66
CA SER A 13 2.51 -12.34 5.33
C SER A 13 2.20 -12.20 6.82
N GLU A 14 2.77 -11.20 7.51
CA GLU A 14 2.69 -11.16 8.98
C GLU A 14 2.04 -9.92 9.58
N LEU A 15 1.92 -8.82 8.83
CA LEU A 15 1.49 -7.54 9.39
C LEU A 15 0.00 -7.26 9.23
N GLY A 16 -0.77 -8.22 8.74
CA GLY A 16 -2.21 -8.09 8.61
C GLY A 16 -2.69 -8.09 7.17
N ASP A 17 -4.00 -8.28 7.00
CA ASP A 17 -4.59 -8.55 5.70
C ASP A 17 -5.40 -7.40 5.11
N THR A 18 -5.60 -6.31 5.85
CA THR A 18 -6.31 -5.14 5.33
C THR A 18 -5.33 -4.13 4.73
N TRP A 19 -5.38 -4.05 3.42
CA TRP A 19 -4.49 -3.20 2.63
C TRP A 19 -5.26 -2.05 1.98
N ALA A 20 -4.95 -0.82 2.35
CA ALA A 20 -5.46 0.35 1.65
C ALA A 20 -4.55 0.65 0.47
N VAL A 21 -5.10 0.68 -0.73
CA VAL A 21 -4.34 0.92 -1.96
C VAL A 21 -4.66 2.32 -2.47
N VAL A 22 -3.72 3.24 -2.27
CA VAL A 22 -3.88 4.65 -2.60
C VAL A 22 -3.54 4.87 -4.08
N GLY A 23 -4.51 5.37 -4.81
CA GLY A 23 -4.45 5.51 -6.27
C GLY A 23 -5.28 4.47 -7.01
N LEU A 24 -5.94 3.58 -6.29
CA LEU A 24 -6.76 2.53 -6.90
C LEU A 24 -8.13 3.07 -7.31
N SER A 25 -8.43 2.98 -8.60
CA SER A 25 -9.71 3.36 -9.19
C SER A 25 -10.25 2.20 -10.03
N THR A 26 -11.38 2.43 -10.71
CA THR A 26 -11.96 1.45 -11.64
C THR A 26 -11.21 1.36 -12.97
N ASN A 27 -10.18 2.16 -13.18
CA ASN A 27 -9.40 2.15 -14.42
C ASN A 27 -8.51 0.90 -14.48
N ARG A 28 -8.91 -0.04 -15.33
CA ARG A 28 -8.23 -1.32 -15.51
C ARG A 28 -6.84 -1.20 -16.14
N ASP A 29 -6.55 -0.08 -16.79
CA ASP A 29 -5.27 0.16 -17.44
C ASP A 29 -4.19 0.62 -16.46
N ARG A 30 -4.59 0.99 -15.24
CA ARG A 30 -3.64 1.39 -14.21
C ARG A 30 -3.08 0.18 -13.47
N ALA A 31 -1.79 0.25 -13.13
CA ALA A 31 -1.11 -0.83 -12.43
C ALA A 31 -1.78 -1.20 -11.11
N ALA A 32 -2.34 -0.22 -10.40
CA ALA A 32 -3.02 -0.45 -9.13
C ALA A 32 -4.15 -1.47 -9.24
N TYR A 33 -4.90 -1.45 -10.34
CA TYR A 33 -6.02 -2.38 -10.53
C TYR A 33 -5.54 -3.84 -10.56
N GLY A 34 -4.49 -4.12 -11.33
CA GLY A 34 -3.96 -5.48 -11.44
C GLY A 34 -3.27 -5.95 -10.16
N VAL A 35 -2.54 -5.08 -9.49
CA VAL A 35 -1.89 -5.41 -8.22
C VAL A 35 -2.94 -5.68 -7.14
N ALA A 36 -4.00 -4.89 -7.09
CA ALA A 36 -5.12 -5.12 -6.16
C ALA A 36 -5.73 -6.50 -6.34
N GLU A 37 -5.89 -6.94 -7.58
CA GLU A 37 -6.41 -8.27 -7.87
C GLU A 37 -5.48 -9.37 -7.36
N VAL A 38 -4.17 -9.22 -7.53
CA VAL A 38 -3.18 -10.16 -6.99
C VAL A 38 -3.25 -10.21 -5.46
N LEU A 39 -3.33 -9.06 -4.80
CA LEU A 39 -3.47 -9.01 -3.34
C LEU A 39 -4.71 -9.77 -2.88
N ARG A 40 -5.85 -9.56 -3.56
CA ARG A 40 -7.09 -10.26 -3.22
C ARG A 40 -6.95 -11.78 -3.36
N ARG A 41 -6.26 -12.24 -4.39
CA ARG A 41 -5.99 -13.69 -4.58
C ARG A 41 -5.14 -14.28 -3.45
N HIS A 42 -4.34 -13.45 -2.80
CA HIS A 42 -3.53 -13.85 -1.63
C HIS A 42 -4.25 -13.63 -0.30
N GLY A 43 -5.56 -13.41 -0.33
CA GLY A 43 -6.38 -13.32 0.86
C GLY A 43 -6.45 -11.93 1.50
N LYS A 44 -5.92 -10.90 0.84
CA LYS A 44 -5.97 -9.54 1.38
C LYS A 44 -7.33 -8.90 1.13
N ARG A 45 -7.79 -8.11 2.10
CA ARG A 45 -8.89 -7.18 1.91
C ARG A 45 -8.31 -5.91 1.33
N VAL A 46 -8.68 -5.56 0.11
CA VAL A 46 -8.13 -4.41 -0.59
C VAL A 46 -9.14 -3.27 -0.57
N VAL A 47 -8.77 -2.19 0.09
CA VAL A 47 -9.62 -0.99 0.25
C VAL A 47 -9.12 0.09 -0.70
N PRO A 48 -9.94 0.50 -1.70
CA PRO A 48 -9.54 1.55 -2.64
C PRO A 48 -9.50 2.91 -1.97
N VAL A 49 -8.45 3.68 -2.23
CA VAL A 49 -8.35 5.08 -1.81
C VAL A 49 -8.04 5.93 -3.03
N HIS A 50 -8.98 6.80 -3.39
CA HIS A 50 -8.89 7.64 -4.58
C HIS A 50 -9.88 8.80 -4.41
N PRO A 51 -9.59 10.02 -4.92
CA PRO A 51 -10.50 11.14 -4.77
C PRO A 51 -11.95 10.89 -5.20
N LYS A 52 -12.14 9.97 -6.16
CA LYS A 52 -13.49 9.59 -6.64
C LYS A 52 -14.21 8.61 -5.72
N ALA A 53 -13.50 7.98 -4.77
CA ALA A 53 -14.06 7.03 -3.80
C ALA A 53 -14.91 5.92 -4.43
N GLU A 54 -14.49 5.41 -5.57
CA GLU A 54 -15.25 4.39 -6.31
C GLU A 54 -15.14 3.01 -5.67
N THR A 55 -16.19 2.20 -5.86
CA THR A 55 -16.13 0.79 -5.50
C THR A 55 -15.28 0.05 -6.53
N VAL A 56 -14.29 -0.71 -6.06
CA VAL A 56 -13.38 -1.48 -6.92
C VAL A 56 -13.30 -2.90 -6.41
N HIS A 57 -13.46 -3.87 -7.30
CA HIS A 57 -13.47 -5.30 -6.94
C HIS A 57 -14.48 -5.62 -5.83
N GLY A 58 -15.61 -4.92 -5.80
CA GLY A 58 -16.66 -5.13 -4.81
C GLY A 58 -16.42 -4.48 -3.45
N GLU A 59 -15.30 -3.78 -3.26
CA GLU A 59 -15.00 -3.09 -2.01
C GLU A 59 -15.26 -1.59 -2.15
N GLN A 60 -15.95 -1.01 -1.17
CA GLN A 60 -16.21 0.43 -1.14
C GLN A 60 -14.89 1.20 -1.07
N GLY A 61 -14.78 2.26 -1.88
CA GLY A 61 -13.65 3.17 -1.84
C GLY A 61 -13.87 4.36 -0.93
N TYR A 62 -12.77 5.01 -0.59
CA TYR A 62 -12.74 6.20 0.27
C TYR A 62 -11.86 7.27 -0.37
N ALA A 63 -12.18 8.54 -0.12
CA ALA A 63 -11.43 9.65 -0.70
C ALA A 63 -10.06 9.83 -0.05
N SER A 64 -9.91 9.44 1.21
CA SER A 64 -8.64 9.53 1.95
C SER A 64 -8.53 8.37 2.94
N LEU A 65 -7.32 8.13 3.44
CA LEU A 65 -7.07 7.12 4.48
C LEU A 65 -7.87 7.41 5.75
N ALA A 66 -7.97 8.69 6.11
CA ALA A 66 -8.68 9.10 7.32
C ALA A 66 -10.17 8.77 7.30
N ASP A 67 -10.77 8.64 6.11
CA ASP A 67 -12.19 8.33 5.97
C ASP A 67 -12.52 6.86 6.20
N ILE A 68 -11.52 5.98 6.24
CA ILE A 68 -11.73 4.55 6.41
C ILE A 68 -12.14 4.27 7.86
N PRO A 69 -13.33 3.66 8.10
CA PRO A 69 -13.87 3.52 9.46
C PRO A 69 -13.39 2.27 10.22
N PHE A 70 -12.37 1.58 9.74
CA PHE A 70 -11.80 0.39 10.38
C PHE A 70 -10.27 0.42 10.29
N GLU A 71 -9.62 -0.50 10.97
CA GLU A 71 -8.16 -0.56 10.99
C GLU A 71 -7.60 -0.97 9.63
N VAL A 72 -6.51 -0.31 9.24
CA VAL A 72 -5.74 -0.62 8.04
C VAL A 72 -4.37 -1.11 8.47
N ASP A 73 -3.96 -2.23 7.93
CA ASP A 73 -2.67 -2.85 8.30
C ASP A 73 -1.52 -2.35 7.41
N VAL A 74 -1.75 -2.28 6.11
CA VAL A 74 -0.72 -1.87 5.15
C VAL A 74 -1.30 -0.83 4.20
N VAL A 75 -0.52 0.21 3.92
CA VAL A 75 -0.87 1.25 2.94
C VAL A 75 0.05 1.10 1.74
N ASP A 76 -0.51 0.72 0.59
CA ASP A 76 0.20 0.53 -0.68
C ASP A 76 -0.03 1.76 -1.55
N VAL A 77 1.05 2.42 -1.97
CA VAL A 77 1.01 3.78 -2.52
C VAL A 77 1.39 3.78 -4.00
N PHE A 78 0.44 4.18 -4.84
CA PHE A 78 0.58 4.29 -6.31
C PHE A 78 0.61 5.74 -6.81
N VAL A 79 0.62 6.73 -5.94
CA VAL A 79 0.72 8.13 -6.37
C VAL A 79 2.17 8.50 -6.66
N ASN A 80 2.36 9.60 -7.37
CA ASN A 80 3.72 10.08 -7.71
C ASN A 80 4.55 10.32 -6.46
N SER A 81 5.87 10.22 -6.61
CA SER A 81 6.81 10.42 -5.49
C SER A 81 6.60 11.74 -4.77
N ASP A 82 6.24 12.81 -5.50
CA ASP A 82 5.99 14.13 -4.91
C ASP A 82 4.77 14.15 -3.97
N LEU A 83 3.83 13.22 -4.14
CA LEU A 83 2.62 13.14 -3.35
C LEU A 83 2.66 12.03 -2.31
N ALA A 84 3.66 11.16 -2.41
CA ALA A 84 3.73 9.95 -1.58
C ALA A 84 4.07 10.23 -0.12
N GLY A 85 4.91 11.22 0.15
CA GLY A 85 5.32 11.57 1.51
C GLY A 85 4.14 11.87 2.43
N PRO A 86 3.24 12.79 2.05
CA PRO A 86 2.03 13.05 2.84
C PRO A 86 1.15 11.83 3.06
N VAL A 87 1.07 10.92 2.09
CA VAL A 87 0.32 9.67 2.23
C VAL A 87 0.97 8.76 3.29
N ALA A 88 2.30 8.65 3.29
CA ALA A 88 3.02 7.90 4.31
C ALA A 88 2.79 8.49 5.70
N ASP A 89 2.78 9.82 5.82
CA ASP A 89 2.49 10.49 7.08
C ASP A 89 1.07 10.18 7.56
N GLU A 90 0.10 10.19 6.66
CA GLU A 90 -1.29 9.84 6.97
C GLU A 90 -1.39 8.37 7.43
N ALA A 91 -0.62 7.47 6.81
CA ALA A 91 -0.58 6.07 7.24
C ALA A 91 -0.09 5.93 8.69
N VAL A 92 0.89 6.73 9.08
CA VAL A 92 1.35 6.78 10.49
C VAL A 92 0.22 7.26 11.40
N GLU A 93 -0.49 8.31 11.01
CA GLU A 93 -1.58 8.88 11.81
C GLU A 93 -2.73 7.91 12.04
N ILE A 94 -3.07 7.10 11.05
CA ILE A 94 -4.15 6.10 11.19
C ILE A 94 -3.72 4.82 11.89
N GLY A 95 -2.44 4.69 12.24
CA GLY A 95 -1.93 3.55 12.98
C GLY A 95 -1.68 2.30 12.14
N ALA A 96 -1.38 2.45 10.85
CA ALA A 96 -1.01 1.31 10.02
C ALA A 96 0.27 0.64 10.52
N ASN A 97 0.49 -0.62 10.14
CA ASN A 97 1.69 -1.36 10.50
C ASN A 97 2.82 -1.17 9.51
N ALA A 98 2.50 -0.88 8.26
CA ALA A 98 3.49 -0.75 7.21
C ALA A 98 3.02 0.16 6.08
N VAL A 99 4.01 0.69 5.35
CA VAL A 99 3.79 1.47 4.12
C VAL A 99 4.60 0.82 3.00
N TRP A 100 3.96 0.69 1.83
CA TRP A 100 4.57 0.11 0.66
C TRP A 100 4.50 1.11 -0.50
N PHE A 101 5.64 1.61 -0.95
CA PHE A 101 5.71 2.47 -2.13
C PHE A 101 5.96 1.59 -3.36
N GLN A 102 5.09 1.74 -4.34
CA GLN A 102 5.10 0.96 -5.58
C GLN A 102 6.33 1.28 -6.43
N LEU A 103 6.57 0.48 -7.48
CA LEU A 103 7.66 0.72 -8.44
C LEU A 103 7.65 2.17 -8.91
N GLY A 104 8.80 2.81 -8.87
CA GLY A 104 8.96 4.20 -9.28
C GLY A 104 8.53 5.23 -8.25
N VAL A 105 7.97 4.81 -7.11
CA VAL A 105 7.59 5.72 -6.04
C VAL A 105 8.67 5.72 -4.98
N VAL A 106 9.40 6.83 -4.88
CA VAL A 106 10.56 6.97 -3.99
C VAL A 106 10.55 8.33 -3.31
N ASP A 107 10.67 8.33 -1.99
CA ASP A 107 10.87 9.52 -1.17
C ASP A 107 11.67 9.10 0.07
N GLU A 108 12.97 9.38 0.05
CA GLU A 108 13.88 8.93 1.10
C GLU A 108 13.59 9.55 2.46
N ARG A 109 13.15 10.81 2.49
CA ARG A 109 12.79 11.47 3.75
C ARG A 109 11.55 10.83 4.36
N ALA A 110 10.56 10.52 3.54
CA ALA A 110 9.36 9.81 3.98
C ALA A 110 9.72 8.42 4.50
N TYR A 111 10.61 7.73 3.82
CA TYR A 111 11.09 6.40 4.22
C TYR A 111 11.69 6.45 5.62
N GLU A 112 12.59 7.40 5.87
CA GLU A 112 13.24 7.53 7.17
C GLU A 112 12.27 7.88 8.30
N ARG A 113 11.40 8.88 8.09
CA ARG A 113 10.48 9.28 9.16
C ARG A 113 9.36 8.27 9.41
N THR A 114 8.94 7.53 8.39
CA THR A 114 7.95 6.45 8.55
C THR A 114 8.53 5.33 9.40
N ARG A 115 9.76 4.93 9.12
CA ARG A 115 10.46 3.91 9.92
C ARG A 115 10.73 4.41 11.34
N ALA A 116 11.11 5.67 11.50
CA ALA A 116 11.32 6.28 12.81
C ALA A 116 10.03 6.29 13.65
N ALA A 117 8.87 6.34 13.01
CA ALA A 117 7.57 6.25 13.67
C ALA A 117 7.19 4.81 14.06
N GLY A 118 8.00 3.82 13.70
CA GLY A 118 7.82 2.42 14.09
C GLY A 118 7.14 1.55 13.05
N LEU A 119 6.88 2.04 11.85
CA LEU A 119 6.29 1.25 10.79
C LEU A 119 7.37 0.54 9.97
N ASP A 120 7.02 -0.64 9.45
CA ASP A 120 7.83 -1.25 8.39
C ASP A 120 7.57 -0.50 7.10
N MET A 121 8.58 -0.39 6.25
CA MET A 121 8.44 0.31 4.98
C MET A 121 9.36 -0.23 3.90
N VAL A 122 8.84 -0.31 2.69
CA VAL A 122 9.61 -0.58 1.48
C VAL A 122 9.24 0.44 0.41
N MET A 123 10.15 0.69 -0.53
CA MET A 123 9.91 1.59 -1.65
C MET A 123 10.39 0.95 -2.95
N ASP A 124 9.82 1.40 -4.07
CA ASP A 124 10.23 0.98 -5.41
C ASP A 124 10.14 -0.54 -5.58
N ARG A 125 9.06 -1.13 -5.08
CA ARG A 125 8.77 -2.56 -5.19
C ARG A 125 7.31 -2.78 -5.55
N CYS A 126 7.01 -3.94 -6.14
CA CYS A 126 5.65 -4.34 -6.50
C CYS A 126 5.28 -5.61 -5.75
N PRO A 127 4.18 -5.62 -4.96
CA PRO A 127 3.77 -6.82 -4.23
C PRO A 127 3.58 -8.04 -5.14
N ALA A 128 3.03 -7.85 -6.34
CA ALA A 128 2.82 -8.95 -7.28
C ALA A 128 4.13 -9.59 -7.72
N ILE A 129 5.18 -8.77 -7.93
CA ILE A 129 6.51 -9.26 -8.29
C ILE A 129 7.13 -10.00 -7.10
N GLU A 130 6.99 -9.44 -5.90
CA GLU A 130 7.58 -10.04 -4.70
C GLU A 130 6.93 -11.37 -4.35
N TYR A 131 5.62 -11.52 -4.51
CA TYR A 131 4.95 -12.81 -4.36
C TYR A 131 5.55 -13.85 -5.33
N ARG A 132 5.72 -13.48 -6.59
CA ARG A 132 6.30 -14.40 -7.59
C ARG A 132 7.72 -14.81 -7.23
N ARG A 133 8.53 -13.88 -6.74
CA ARG A 133 9.91 -14.18 -6.30
C ARG A 133 9.94 -15.18 -5.16
N GLN A 134 8.95 -15.14 -4.29
CA GLN A 134 8.84 -16.05 -3.16
C GLN A 134 8.18 -17.38 -3.52
N GLY A 135 7.67 -17.52 -4.72
CA GLY A 135 7.01 -18.73 -5.18
C GLY A 135 5.62 -18.95 -4.58
N ILE A 136 4.97 -17.89 -4.22
CA ILE A 136 3.63 -17.96 -3.59
C ILE A 136 2.60 -17.13 -4.34
#